data_5fb659a708354493b70f47030a613929
#
_entry.id   5fb659a708354493b70f47030a613929
#
_cell.length_a   1.000
_cell.length_b   1.000
_cell.length_c   1.000
_cell.angle_alpha   90.00
_cell.angle_beta   90.00
_cell.angle_gamma   90.00
#
_symmetry.space_group_name_H-M   'P 1'
#
loop_
_entity.id
_entity.type
_entity.pdbx_description
1 polymer ?
#
loop_
_entity_poly.entity_id
_entity_poly.type
_entity_poly.pdbx_seq_one_letter_code
_entity_poly.pdbx_strand_id
1 'polypeptide(L)'
;MNKTKETKQIIFDTDIGMDCDDAAALGILLNAHKRGECEILAITASTGREGATATVNAICDYYGVNGIPVGRMKRMLLCDGVNNYARAVMEKYGTEDVETDAVPLLRKTLAEA
;
A
#
# COMPACT_ATOMS: atom_id res chain seq x y z
N MET A 1 -5.17 35.02 -6.74
CA MET A 1 -5.85 34.25 -6.17
C MET A 1 -5.50 32.94 -6.35
N ASN A 2 -5.58 32.22 -5.52
CA ASN A 2 -5.32 31.03 -5.64
C ASN A 2 -6.34 30.23 -5.99
N LYS A 3 -6.30 29.56 -7.02
CA LYS A 3 -7.10 28.61 -7.38
C LYS A 3 -6.84 27.44 -6.63
N THR A 4 -7.73 26.91 -5.95
CA THR A 4 -7.58 25.66 -5.26
C THR A 4 -7.29 24.61 -6.26
N LYS A 5 -6.13 24.02 -6.17
CA LYS A 5 -5.75 22.99 -7.05
C LYS A 5 -6.50 21.76 -6.69
N GLU A 6 -7.15 21.16 -7.63
CA GLU A 6 -7.88 19.95 -7.39
C GLU A 6 -6.92 18.82 -7.07
N THR A 7 -7.06 18.23 -5.93
CA THR A 7 -6.18 17.14 -5.50
C THR A 7 -6.59 15.84 -6.18
N LYS A 8 -5.62 15.17 -6.77
CA LYS A 8 -5.89 13.91 -7.43
C LYS A 8 -6.07 12.81 -6.41
N GLN A 9 -7.06 11.98 -6.62
CA GLN A 9 -7.33 10.83 -5.76
C GLN A 9 -6.69 9.60 -6.39
N ILE A 10 -5.97 8.83 -5.60
CA ILE A 10 -5.18 7.70 -6.08
C ILE A 10 -5.49 6.45 -5.28
N ILE A 11 -5.63 5.33 -5.97
CA ILE A 11 -5.58 4.01 -5.37
C ILE A 11 -4.28 3.37 -5.86
N PHE A 12 -3.44 2.94 -4.95
CA PHE A 12 -2.16 2.34 -5.30
C PHE A 12 -2.26 0.83 -5.20
N ASP A 13 -2.11 0.16 -6.33
CA ASP A 13 -2.12 -1.31 -6.36
C ASP A 13 -0.68 -1.78 -6.57
N THR A 14 -0.22 -2.73 -5.76
CA THR A 14 1.19 -3.09 -5.74
C THR A 14 1.40 -4.57 -5.52
N ASP A 15 2.45 -5.11 -6.12
CA ASP A 15 2.91 -6.46 -5.83
C ASP A 15 4.21 -6.43 -5.02
N ILE A 16 4.32 -5.49 -4.11
CA ILE A 16 5.50 -5.23 -3.30
C ILE A 16 6.03 -6.49 -2.61
N GLY A 17 7.33 -6.60 -2.50
CA GLY A 17 7.95 -7.70 -1.76
C GLY A 17 9.10 -8.40 -2.49
N MET A 18 9.23 -8.22 -3.79
CA MET A 18 10.31 -8.85 -4.54
C MET A 18 11.45 -7.91 -4.87
N ASP A 19 11.19 -6.88 -5.65
CA ASP A 19 12.19 -5.89 -5.99
C ASP A 19 11.81 -4.57 -5.35
N CYS A 20 12.60 -3.55 -5.51
CA CYS A 20 12.46 -2.34 -4.71
C CYS A 20 11.69 -1.21 -5.38
N ASP A 21 11.27 -1.36 -6.63
CA ASP A 21 10.63 -0.27 -7.34
C ASP A 21 9.26 0.09 -6.75
N ASP A 22 8.49 -0.89 -6.31
CA ASP A 22 7.21 -0.61 -5.67
C ASP A 22 7.39 0.10 -4.34
N ALA A 23 8.42 -0.27 -3.58
CA ALA A 23 8.72 0.40 -2.31
C ALA A 23 9.09 1.87 -2.55
N ALA A 24 9.87 2.13 -3.59
CA ALA A 24 10.23 3.50 -3.95
C ALA A 24 9.01 4.28 -4.43
N ALA A 25 8.16 3.66 -5.23
CA ALA A 25 6.93 4.30 -5.70
C ALA A 25 6.02 4.68 -4.55
N LEU A 26 5.86 3.77 -3.58
CA LEU A 26 5.05 4.05 -2.40
C LEU A 26 5.62 5.23 -1.61
N GLY A 27 6.94 5.27 -1.44
CA GLY A 27 7.57 6.40 -0.74
C GLY A 27 7.31 7.72 -1.42
N ILE A 28 7.38 7.77 -2.74
CA ILE A 28 7.09 8.97 -3.51
C ILE A 28 5.65 9.40 -3.31
N LEU A 29 4.72 8.44 -3.39
CA LEU A 29 3.30 8.73 -3.21
C LEU A 29 2.98 9.21 -1.80
N LEU A 30 3.60 8.60 -0.78
CA LEU A 30 3.37 9.01 0.60
C LEU A 30 3.86 10.43 0.84
N ASN A 31 5.00 10.81 0.26
CA ASN A 31 5.47 12.17 0.38
C ASN A 31 4.53 13.14 -0.33
N ALA A 32 4.03 12.80 -1.50
CA ALA A 32 3.07 13.63 -2.21
C ALA A 32 1.77 13.78 -1.41
N HIS A 33 1.31 12.68 -0.80
CA HIS A 33 0.12 12.69 0.04
C HIS A 33 0.32 13.64 1.23
N LYS A 34 1.48 13.58 1.88
CA LYS A 34 1.78 14.45 3.02
C LYS A 34 1.80 15.92 2.62
N ARG A 35 2.24 16.22 1.40
CA ARG A 35 2.30 17.59 0.92
C ARG A 35 0.97 18.08 0.35
N GLY A 36 -0.05 17.24 0.32
CA GLY A 36 -1.35 17.61 -0.22
C GLY A 36 -1.41 17.61 -1.74
N GLU A 37 -0.43 17.00 -2.40
CA GLU A 37 -0.39 16.94 -3.86
C GLU A 37 -1.30 15.86 -4.42
N CYS A 38 -1.58 14.84 -3.61
CA CYS A 38 -2.53 13.79 -3.96
C CYS A 38 -3.17 13.27 -2.69
N GLU A 39 -4.25 12.53 -2.84
CA GLU A 39 -4.89 11.86 -1.73
C GLU A 39 -4.91 10.37 -2.03
N ILE A 40 -4.24 9.56 -1.22
CA ILE A 40 -4.25 8.12 -1.39
C ILE A 40 -5.47 7.58 -0.67
N LEU A 41 -6.40 7.03 -1.42
CA LEU A 41 -7.67 6.53 -0.88
C LEU A 41 -7.54 5.13 -0.31
N ALA A 42 -6.70 4.31 -0.92
CA ALA A 42 -6.49 2.93 -0.48
C ALA A 42 -5.24 2.38 -1.13
N ILE A 43 -4.65 1.38 -0.50
CA ILE A 43 -3.53 0.63 -1.06
C ILE A 43 -3.94 -0.83 -1.11
N THR A 44 -3.84 -1.47 -2.27
CA THR A 44 -4.20 -2.87 -2.41
C THR A 44 -2.97 -3.67 -2.85
N ALA A 45 -2.79 -4.84 -2.26
CA ALA A 45 -1.70 -5.73 -2.67
C ALA A 45 -2.25 -6.76 -3.62
N SER A 46 -1.69 -6.82 -4.82
CA SER A 46 -2.11 -7.77 -5.84
C SER A 46 -1.29 -9.04 -5.80
N THR A 47 -0.59 -9.28 -4.73
CA THR A 47 0.19 -10.50 -4.51
C THR A 47 -0.29 -11.16 -3.23
N GLY A 48 -0.34 -12.50 -3.23
CA GLY A 48 -0.63 -13.26 -2.01
C GLY A 48 0.62 -13.53 -1.16
N ARG A 49 1.74 -12.93 -1.52
CA ARG A 49 3.01 -13.16 -0.83
C ARG A 49 2.92 -12.70 0.61
N GLU A 50 3.42 -13.53 1.51
CA GLU A 50 3.45 -13.22 2.94
C GLU A 50 4.27 -11.94 3.17
N GLY A 51 3.76 -11.05 3.97
CA GLY A 51 4.47 -9.84 4.34
C GLY A 51 4.28 -8.66 3.41
N ALA A 52 3.55 -8.83 2.30
CA ALA A 52 3.38 -7.73 1.36
C ALA A 52 2.65 -6.55 2.02
N THR A 53 1.50 -6.78 2.62
CA THR A 53 0.76 -5.69 3.28
C THR A 53 1.44 -5.23 4.56
N ALA A 54 2.12 -6.15 5.25
CA ALA A 54 2.94 -5.76 6.42
C ALA A 54 4.04 -4.78 6.00
N THR A 55 4.64 -4.99 4.83
CA THR A 55 5.65 -4.09 4.29
C THR A 55 5.05 -2.74 3.96
N VAL A 56 3.86 -2.72 3.36
CA VAL A 56 3.15 -1.47 3.09
C VAL A 56 2.95 -0.70 4.39
N ASN A 57 2.47 -1.38 5.42
CA ASN A 57 2.24 -0.73 6.71
C ASN A 57 3.53 -0.19 7.33
N ALA A 58 4.61 -0.94 7.22
CA ALA A 58 5.90 -0.49 7.75
C ALA A 58 6.38 0.77 7.03
N ILE A 59 6.20 0.83 5.72
CA ILE A 59 6.61 2.00 4.94
C ILE A 59 5.72 3.20 5.29
N CYS A 60 4.42 2.99 5.40
CA CYS A 60 3.51 4.06 5.81
C CYS A 60 3.91 4.60 7.19
N ASP A 61 4.21 3.70 8.14
CA ASP A 61 4.63 4.11 9.48
C ASP A 61 5.93 4.90 9.44
N TYR A 62 6.87 4.46 8.62
CA TYR A 62 8.15 5.15 8.49
C TYR A 62 7.96 6.58 8.00
N TYR A 63 7.01 6.80 7.09
CA TYR A 63 6.74 8.13 6.55
C TYR A 63 5.76 8.92 7.43
N GLY A 64 5.27 8.32 8.49
CA GLY A 64 4.34 9.00 9.40
C GLY A 64 2.94 9.18 8.83
N VAL A 65 2.54 8.33 7.89
CA VAL A 65 1.22 8.42 7.28
C VAL A 65 0.36 7.28 7.80
N ASN A 66 -0.70 7.61 8.52
CA ASN A 66 -1.57 6.61 9.11
C ASN A 66 -2.98 6.75 8.56
N GLY A 67 -3.75 5.73 8.64
CA GLY A 67 -5.18 5.80 8.31
C GLY A 67 -5.53 5.48 6.87
N ILE A 68 -4.56 5.17 6.01
CA ILE A 68 -4.88 4.75 4.65
C ILE A 68 -5.30 3.28 4.70
N PRO A 69 -6.49 2.91 4.22
CA PRO A 69 -6.91 1.51 4.22
C PRO A 69 -6.01 0.67 3.32
N VAL A 70 -5.65 -0.53 3.79
CA VAL A 70 -4.79 -1.45 3.05
C VAL A 70 -5.51 -2.78 2.93
N GLY A 71 -5.56 -3.35 1.75
CA GLY A 71 -6.18 -4.64 1.51
C GLY A 71 -5.21 -5.64 0.91
N ARG A 72 -5.41 -6.92 1.23
CA ARG A 72 -4.52 -7.97 0.74
C ARG A 72 -5.25 -8.90 -0.20
N MET A 73 -4.52 -9.50 -1.13
CA MET A 73 -5.04 -10.59 -1.92
C MET A 73 -5.07 -11.83 -1.04
N LYS A 74 -6.23 -12.44 -0.89
CA LYS A 74 -6.38 -13.59 -0.03
C LYS A 74 -5.93 -14.88 -0.69
N ARG A 75 -5.77 -14.89 -2.02
CA ARG A 75 -5.46 -16.08 -2.73
C ARG A 75 -4.01 -16.09 -3.11
N MET A 76 -3.34 -17.16 -2.87
CA MET A 76 -1.94 -17.32 -3.28
C MET A 76 -1.89 -17.79 -4.71
N LEU A 77 -1.09 -17.11 -5.54
CA LEU A 77 -0.84 -17.51 -6.91
C LEU A 77 0.47 -18.28 -6.99
N LEU A 78 0.66 -19.01 -8.07
CA LEU A 78 1.86 -19.84 -8.22
C LEU A 78 3.15 -19.03 -8.12
N CYS A 79 3.13 -17.80 -8.58
CA CYS A 79 4.31 -16.96 -8.58
C CYS A 79 4.57 -16.27 -7.25
N ASP A 80 3.71 -16.49 -6.26
CA ASP A 80 3.80 -15.74 -5.01
C ASP A 80 4.67 -16.41 -3.94
N GLY A 81 5.34 -17.48 -4.30
CA GLY A 81 6.06 -18.27 -3.30
C GLY A 81 7.33 -17.66 -2.72
N VAL A 82 7.92 -16.69 -3.40
CA VAL A 82 9.19 -16.13 -2.96
C VAL A 82 8.96 -14.86 -2.18
N ASN A 83 9.53 -14.79 -0.98
CA ASN A 83 9.42 -13.63 -0.13
C ASN A 83 10.81 -13.07 0.06
N ASN A 84 11.16 -12.06 -0.70
CA ASN A 84 12.51 -11.51 -0.66
C ASN A 84 12.80 -10.68 0.58
N TYR A 85 12.37 -9.43 0.62
CA TYR A 85 12.69 -8.57 1.75
C TYR A 85 11.55 -8.38 2.74
N ALA A 86 10.35 -8.80 2.37
CA ALA A 86 9.17 -8.54 3.20
C ALA A 86 9.28 -9.15 4.59
N ARG A 87 9.80 -10.37 4.69
CA ARG A 87 9.96 -11.03 5.98
C ARG A 87 10.90 -10.24 6.90
N ALA A 88 12.02 -9.77 6.34
CA ALA A 88 12.98 -8.98 7.12
C ALA A 88 12.35 -7.67 7.59
N VAL A 89 11.53 -7.04 6.75
CA VAL A 89 10.84 -5.82 7.13
C VAL A 89 9.84 -6.08 8.25
N MET A 90 9.06 -7.16 8.14
CA MET A 90 8.12 -7.53 9.20
C MET A 90 8.82 -7.72 10.52
N GLU A 91 9.92 -8.44 10.50
CA GLU A 91 10.66 -8.75 11.73
C GLU A 91 11.27 -7.50 12.34
N LYS A 92 11.82 -6.65 11.52
CA LYS A 92 12.49 -5.46 12.03
C LYS A 92 11.50 -4.42 12.57
N TYR A 93 10.38 -4.24 11.90
CA TYR A 93 9.45 -3.18 12.26
C TYR A 93 8.22 -3.66 13.01
N GLY A 94 8.09 -4.96 13.20
CA GLY A 94 6.99 -5.51 14.00
C GLY A 94 5.63 -5.37 13.36
N THR A 95 5.56 -5.28 12.04
CA THR A 95 4.29 -5.14 11.35
C THR A 95 3.75 -6.50 10.92
N GLU A 96 2.46 -6.57 10.71
CA GLU A 96 1.80 -7.81 10.31
C GLU A 96 0.92 -7.57 9.10
N ASP A 97 0.61 -8.62 8.38
CA ASP A 97 -0.29 -8.53 7.25
C ASP A 97 -1.70 -8.16 7.73
N VAL A 98 -2.40 -7.41 6.90
CA VAL A 98 -3.76 -7.00 7.21
C VAL A 98 -4.74 -8.14 6.95
N GLU A 99 -5.90 -8.06 7.60
CA GLU A 99 -6.97 -9.03 7.37
C GLU A 99 -7.93 -8.58 6.26
N THR A 100 -7.93 -7.31 5.92
CA THR A 100 -8.86 -6.74 4.94
C THR A 100 -8.59 -7.32 3.55
N ASP A 101 -9.65 -7.79 2.89
CA ASP A 101 -9.56 -8.33 1.54
C ASP A 101 -9.50 -7.17 0.54
N ALA A 102 -8.55 -7.22 -0.38
CA ALA A 102 -8.33 -6.16 -1.35
C ALA A 102 -9.52 -5.93 -2.28
N VAL A 103 -10.19 -6.97 -2.71
CA VAL A 103 -11.26 -6.84 -3.69
C VAL A 103 -12.47 -6.06 -3.13
N PRO A 104 -13.01 -6.43 -1.97
CA PRO A 104 -14.09 -5.61 -1.39
C PRO A 104 -13.63 -4.20 -1.05
N LEU A 105 -12.38 -4.02 -0.61
CA LEU A 105 -11.87 -2.69 -0.31
C LEU A 105 -11.83 -1.84 -1.57
N LEU A 106 -11.33 -2.39 -2.67
CA LEU A 106 -11.25 -1.67 -3.93
C LEU A 106 -12.63 -1.27 -4.41
N ARG A 107 -13.58 -2.20 -4.34
CA ARG A 107 -14.95 -1.93 -4.76
C ARG A 107 -15.58 -0.81 -3.95
N LYS A 108 -15.42 -0.86 -2.64
CA LYS A 108 -15.97 0.15 -1.75
C LYS A 108 -15.34 1.52 -2.02
N THR A 109 -14.03 1.55 -2.16
CA THR A 109 -13.29 2.79 -2.40
C THR A 109 -13.74 3.45 -3.69
N LEU A 110 -13.88 2.67 -4.75
CA LEU A 110 -14.31 3.20 -6.04
C LEU A 110 -15.75 3.71 -5.98
N ALA A 111 -16.61 3.03 -5.25
CA ALA A 111 -18.00 3.44 -5.14
C ALA A 111 -18.15 4.73 -4.33
N GLU A 112 -17.26 4.99 -3.40
CA GLU A 112 -17.33 6.17 -2.55
C GLU A 112 -16.51 7.35 -3.06
N ALA A 113 -15.70 7.13 -4.05
CA ALA A 113 -14.80 8.17 -4.56
C ALA A 113 -15.52 9.26 -5.37
#